data_1901b486426717af3599753d6fd02799
#
_entry.id   1901b486426717af3599753d6fd02799
#
_cell.length_a   1.000
_cell.length_b   1.000
_cell.length_c   1.000
_cell.angle_alpha   90.00
_cell.angle_beta   90.00
_cell.angle_gamma   90.00
#
_symmetry.space_group_name_H-M   'P 1'
#
loop_
_entity.id
_entity.type
_entity.pdbx_description
1 polymer ?
#
loop_
_entity_poly.entity_id
_entity_poly.type
_entity_poly.pdbx_seq_one_letter_code
_entity_poly.pdbx_strand_id
1 'polypeptide(L)'
;MDSLIFPEDFKIKTVSEFCAETKSGSTPSRTNNEYWENGTISWVKSGEVHNNITLQTEEYITSLGLSESSTKLLPKDTVLMAMYGVTAGEVGYLAIEATTNQAICGMICRSKAEAAYLYFSLIQSQAAISRLSNGGAQDNLSKNFIDNIKIVVPPSEFIEKLNLAAIVEQMTLNTKEITLLE
;
A
#
# COMPACT_ATOMS: atom_id res chain seq x y z
N MET A 1 16.38 -2.55 28.08
CA MET A 1 15.53 -2.08 26.98
C MET A 1 15.16 -0.66 27.31
N ASP A 2 15.90 0.30 26.78
CA ASP A 2 15.56 1.71 26.96
C ASP A 2 14.20 1.97 26.31
N SER A 3 13.23 2.39 27.12
CA SER A 3 11.93 2.82 26.64
C SER A 3 12.17 4.02 25.71
N LEU A 4 11.87 3.90 24.43
CA LEU A 4 11.84 5.02 23.52
C LEU A 4 10.88 6.07 24.10
N ILE A 5 11.43 7.17 24.63
CA ILE A 5 10.64 8.28 25.13
C ILE A 5 10.26 9.12 23.92
N PHE A 6 9.02 9.00 23.50
CA PHE A 6 8.45 9.89 22.48
C PHE A 6 8.00 11.22 23.14
N PRO A 7 8.01 12.34 22.41
CA PRO A 7 7.37 13.56 22.86
C PRO A 7 5.92 13.29 23.32
N GLU A 8 5.45 14.02 24.35
CA GLU A 8 4.12 13.77 24.97
C GLU A 8 2.94 13.93 23.99
N ASP A 9 3.11 14.68 22.93
CA ASP A 9 2.12 14.92 21.87
C ASP A 9 2.08 13.82 20.79
N PHE A 10 3.02 12.87 20.80
CA PHE A 10 3.02 11.73 19.90
C PHE A 10 2.08 10.64 20.45
N LYS A 11 1.30 10.02 19.56
CA LYS A 11 0.33 8.99 19.93
C LYS A 11 0.67 7.67 19.24
N ILE A 12 0.35 6.57 19.90
CA ILE A 12 0.36 5.25 19.27
C ILE A 12 -1.05 5.02 18.73
N LYS A 13 -1.15 4.79 17.42
CA LYS A 13 -2.40 4.41 16.74
C LYS A 13 -2.20 3.12 15.96
N THR A 14 -3.29 2.42 15.71
CA THR A 14 -3.30 1.35 14.71
C THR A 14 -3.36 1.95 13.30
N VAL A 15 -2.97 1.18 12.29
CA VAL A 15 -3.09 1.57 10.89
C VAL A 15 -4.53 1.94 10.55
N SER A 16 -5.52 1.14 11.01
CA SER A 16 -6.93 1.42 10.77
C SER A 16 -7.43 2.72 11.42
N GLU A 17 -6.89 3.11 12.58
CA GLU A 17 -7.22 4.39 13.23
C GLU A 17 -6.56 5.59 12.53
N PHE A 18 -5.39 5.36 11.93
CA PHE A 18 -4.64 6.39 11.20
C PHE A 18 -5.22 6.64 9.81
N CYS A 19 -5.58 5.60 9.07
CA CYS A 19 -6.13 5.70 7.73
C CYS A 19 -7.58 6.20 7.72
N ALA A 20 -8.01 6.76 6.59
CA ALA A 20 -9.42 7.01 6.33
C ALA A 20 -10.17 5.70 6.07
N GLU A 21 -9.52 4.77 5.36
CA GLU A 21 -10.08 3.48 5.00
C GLU A 21 -8.97 2.47 4.67
N THR A 22 -9.22 1.18 4.91
CA THR A 22 -8.38 0.08 4.45
C THR A 22 -9.21 -0.91 3.62
N LYS A 23 -8.70 -1.35 2.48
CA LYS A 23 -9.41 -2.24 1.55
C LYS A 23 -8.54 -3.41 1.13
N SER A 24 -9.10 -4.61 1.10
CA SER A 24 -8.51 -5.72 0.36
C SER A 24 -8.92 -5.63 -1.10
N GLY A 25 -8.01 -6.00 -1.99
CA GLY A 25 -8.30 -6.15 -3.39
C GLY A 25 -9.07 -7.43 -3.72
N SER A 26 -9.30 -7.66 -4.99
CA SER A 26 -9.93 -8.85 -5.53
C SER A 26 -9.47 -9.11 -6.95
N THR A 27 -9.63 -10.36 -7.41
CA THR A 27 -9.35 -10.76 -8.78
C THR A 27 -10.67 -10.97 -9.51
N PRO A 28 -10.98 -10.19 -10.55
CA PRO A 28 -12.09 -10.50 -11.44
C PRO A 28 -11.94 -11.90 -12.04
N SER A 29 -13.05 -12.57 -12.38
CA SER A 29 -12.99 -13.93 -12.92
C SER A 29 -12.03 -14.02 -14.11
N ARG A 30 -11.03 -14.89 -14.01
CA ARG A 30 -10.05 -15.15 -15.08
C ARG A 30 -10.65 -15.93 -16.25
N THR A 31 -11.80 -16.57 -16.06
CA THR A 31 -12.51 -17.30 -17.12
C THR A 31 -13.36 -16.39 -17.98
N ASN A 32 -13.62 -15.15 -17.58
CA ASN A 32 -14.32 -14.16 -18.38
C ASN A 32 -13.31 -13.21 -19.03
N ASN A 33 -13.01 -13.42 -20.31
CA ASN A 33 -12.07 -12.60 -21.07
C ASN A 33 -12.50 -11.13 -21.17
N GLU A 34 -13.81 -10.84 -21.15
CA GLU A 34 -14.34 -9.47 -21.23
C GLU A 34 -13.93 -8.60 -20.04
N TYR A 35 -13.51 -9.20 -18.92
CA TYR A 35 -13.00 -8.47 -17.77
C TYR A 35 -11.55 -8.01 -17.93
N TRP A 36 -10.80 -8.60 -18.86
CA TRP A 36 -9.36 -8.41 -19.02
C TRP A 36 -8.96 -7.87 -20.40
N GLU A 37 -9.58 -8.37 -21.46
CA GLU A 37 -9.19 -8.03 -22.82
C GLU A 37 -9.46 -6.56 -23.14
N ASN A 38 -8.44 -5.86 -23.61
CA ASN A 38 -8.45 -4.39 -23.83
C ASN A 38 -8.75 -3.58 -22.55
N GLY A 39 -8.39 -4.09 -21.38
CA GLY A 39 -8.49 -3.39 -20.13
C GLY A 39 -7.66 -2.10 -20.11
N THR A 40 -8.16 -1.09 -19.43
CA THR A 40 -7.49 0.22 -19.27
C THR A 40 -7.34 0.64 -17.82
N ILE A 41 -7.95 -0.10 -16.89
CA ILE A 41 -7.89 0.15 -15.45
C ILE A 41 -6.76 -0.70 -14.88
N SER A 42 -5.74 -0.07 -14.35
CA SER A 42 -4.58 -0.74 -13.74
C SER A 42 -5.00 -1.75 -12.67
N TRP A 43 -4.40 -2.94 -12.69
CA TRP A 43 -4.65 -4.00 -11.72
C TRP A 43 -3.32 -4.56 -11.20
N VAL A 44 -2.97 -4.21 -9.97
CA VAL A 44 -1.71 -4.53 -9.32
C VAL A 44 -1.75 -5.94 -8.75
N LYS A 45 -0.75 -6.75 -9.06
CA LYS A 45 -0.49 -8.03 -8.40
C LYS A 45 0.41 -7.83 -7.18
N SER A 46 0.28 -8.67 -6.18
CA SER A 46 1.15 -8.60 -5.00
C SER A 46 2.65 -8.76 -5.32
N GLY A 47 2.97 -9.48 -6.40
CA GLY A 47 4.34 -9.58 -6.89
C GLY A 47 4.92 -8.29 -7.46
N GLU A 48 4.12 -7.27 -7.70
CA GLU A 48 4.57 -5.93 -8.14
C GLU A 48 4.81 -4.97 -6.97
N VAL A 49 4.54 -5.41 -5.74
CA VAL A 49 4.76 -4.59 -4.52
C VAL A 49 6.14 -4.93 -3.95
N HIS A 50 7.12 -4.04 -4.17
CA HIS A 50 8.54 -4.26 -3.82
C HIS A 50 9.18 -3.01 -3.20
N ASN A 51 8.53 -2.39 -2.20
CA ASN A 51 9.01 -1.13 -1.60
C ASN A 51 9.20 -0.01 -2.64
N ASN A 52 8.31 0.04 -3.62
CA ASN A 52 8.41 0.86 -4.80
C ASN A 52 7.24 1.85 -4.94
N ILE A 53 7.39 2.74 -5.92
CA ILE A 53 6.31 3.60 -6.42
C ILE A 53 5.68 2.91 -7.64
N THR A 54 4.40 2.57 -7.55
CA THR A 54 3.65 1.96 -8.64
C THR A 54 3.13 3.04 -9.59
N LEU A 55 3.65 3.07 -10.82
CA LEU A 55 3.27 4.00 -11.90
C LEU A 55 2.53 3.31 -13.04
N GLN A 56 2.72 2.03 -13.19
CA GLN A 56 2.11 1.18 -14.20
C GLN A 56 1.97 -0.23 -13.65
N THR A 57 1.18 -1.04 -14.31
CA THR A 57 0.92 -2.43 -13.93
C THR A 57 1.13 -3.33 -15.13
N GLU A 58 1.46 -4.59 -14.88
CA GLU A 58 1.58 -5.59 -15.94
C GLU A 58 0.22 -5.94 -16.55
N GLU A 59 -0.85 -5.86 -15.75
CA GLU A 59 -2.19 -6.24 -16.16
C GLU A 59 -3.20 -5.11 -15.94
N TYR A 60 -4.25 -5.15 -16.75
CA TYR A 60 -5.34 -4.19 -16.71
C TYR A 60 -6.67 -4.92 -16.74
N ILE A 61 -7.69 -4.32 -16.13
CA ILE A 61 -9.07 -4.78 -16.20
C ILE A 61 -9.93 -3.79 -16.98
N THR A 62 -11.05 -4.25 -17.49
CA THR A 62 -12.05 -3.42 -18.14
C THR A 62 -12.99 -2.76 -17.12
N SER A 63 -13.77 -1.77 -17.57
CA SER A 63 -14.85 -1.21 -16.75
C SER A 63 -15.87 -2.27 -16.36
N LEU A 64 -16.10 -3.27 -17.21
CA LEU A 64 -16.98 -4.40 -16.91
C LEU A 64 -16.39 -5.25 -15.78
N GLY A 65 -15.09 -5.57 -15.86
CA GLY A 65 -14.38 -6.31 -14.81
C GLY A 65 -14.40 -5.57 -13.46
N LEU A 66 -14.33 -4.23 -13.47
CA LEU A 66 -14.47 -3.42 -12.26
C LEU A 66 -15.90 -3.48 -11.71
N SER A 67 -16.93 -3.30 -12.56
CA SER A 67 -18.33 -3.19 -12.12
C SER A 67 -18.94 -4.51 -11.68
N GLU A 68 -18.53 -5.64 -12.28
CA GLU A 68 -19.10 -6.96 -12.03
C GLU A 68 -18.26 -7.84 -11.09
N SER A 69 -17.21 -7.28 -10.51
CA SER A 69 -16.39 -7.99 -9.50
C SER A 69 -16.38 -7.26 -8.16
N SER A 70 -15.83 -7.91 -7.15
CA SER A 70 -15.64 -7.30 -5.83
C SER A 70 -14.38 -6.43 -5.73
N THR A 71 -13.61 -6.29 -6.82
CA THR A 71 -12.41 -5.45 -6.81
C THR A 71 -12.76 -3.97 -6.57
N LYS A 72 -11.84 -3.24 -5.98
CA LYS A 72 -12.06 -1.84 -5.59
C LYS A 72 -11.03 -0.96 -6.28
N LEU A 73 -11.50 0.14 -6.86
CA LEU A 73 -10.60 1.19 -7.33
C LEU A 73 -10.04 1.93 -6.11
N LEU A 74 -8.74 1.97 -6.02
CA LEU A 74 -7.99 2.69 -5.00
C LEU A 74 -7.50 4.01 -5.62
N PRO A 75 -7.64 5.14 -4.91
CA PRO A 75 -7.15 6.41 -5.41
C PRO A 75 -5.61 6.43 -5.45
N LYS A 76 -5.08 7.35 -6.23
CA LYS A 76 -3.68 7.77 -6.12
C LYS A 76 -3.36 8.13 -4.67
N ASP A 77 -2.09 8.01 -4.31
CA ASP A 77 -1.58 8.23 -2.95
C ASP A 77 -2.10 7.21 -1.92
N THR A 78 -2.48 6.00 -2.37
CA THR A 78 -2.77 4.87 -1.48
C THR A 78 -1.49 4.10 -1.17
N VAL A 79 -1.28 3.76 0.09
CA VAL A 79 -0.18 2.87 0.51
C VAL A 79 -0.66 1.41 0.39
N LEU A 80 0.17 0.55 -0.17
CA LEU A 80 -0.10 -0.87 -0.37
C LEU A 80 0.76 -1.72 0.56
N MET A 81 0.23 -2.84 1.02
CA MET A 81 1.02 -3.90 1.65
C MET A 81 0.62 -5.26 1.08
N ALA A 82 1.62 -6.00 0.61
CA ALA A 82 1.44 -7.39 0.20
C ALA A 82 1.18 -8.28 1.42
N MET A 83 0.17 -9.15 1.33
CA MET A 83 -0.29 -9.99 2.43
C MET A 83 0.20 -11.42 2.34
N TYR A 84 0.51 -11.93 1.15
CA TYR A 84 0.76 -13.35 0.91
C TYR A 84 2.04 -13.60 0.13
N GLY A 85 2.61 -14.79 0.34
CA GLY A 85 3.76 -15.29 -0.40
C GLY A 85 5.07 -14.63 0.00
N VAL A 86 6.04 -14.67 -0.91
CA VAL A 86 7.41 -14.17 -0.67
C VAL A 86 7.49 -12.65 -0.47
N THR A 87 6.50 -11.92 -0.95
CA THR A 87 6.40 -10.47 -0.80
C THR A 87 5.61 -10.03 0.45
N ALA A 88 5.13 -10.98 1.28
CA ALA A 88 4.36 -10.65 2.47
C ALA A 88 5.10 -9.63 3.38
N GLY A 89 4.43 -8.50 3.66
CA GLY A 89 4.99 -7.38 4.42
C GLY A 89 5.73 -6.34 3.57
N GLU A 90 5.89 -6.55 2.25
CA GLU A 90 6.42 -5.51 1.38
C GLU A 90 5.39 -4.38 1.18
N VAL A 91 5.89 -3.17 1.09
CA VAL A 91 5.11 -1.94 1.07
C VAL A 91 5.28 -1.25 -0.28
N GLY A 92 4.19 -0.79 -0.87
CA GLY A 92 4.20 -0.01 -2.11
C GLY A 92 3.43 1.29 -1.94
N TYR A 93 3.60 2.20 -2.89
CA TYR A 93 2.88 3.46 -2.96
C TYR A 93 2.29 3.66 -4.35
N LEU A 94 0.97 3.84 -4.44
CA LEU A 94 0.30 4.10 -5.71
C LEU A 94 0.48 5.55 -6.14
N ALA A 95 1.20 5.78 -7.24
CA ALA A 95 1.27 7.09 -7.88
C ALA A 95 0.19 7.28 -8.98
N ILE A 96 -0.67 6.29 -9.16
CA ILE A 96 -1.81 6.24 -10.09
C ILE A 96 -3.05 5.71 -9.37
N GLU A 97 -4.22 5.86 -9.95
CA GLU A 97 -5.38 5.07 -9.56
C GLU A 97 -5.22 3.63 -10.06
N ALA A 98 -5.52 2.65 -9.21
CA ALA A 98 -5.42 1.24 -9.57
C ALA A 98 -6.37 0.37 -8.75
N THR A 99 -6.67 -0.80 -9.27
CA THR A 99 -7.23 -1.92 -8.52
C THR A 99 -6.13 -2.88 -8.11
N THR A 100 -6.41 -3.81 -7.20
CA THR A 100 -5.41 -4.77 -6.72
C THR A 100 -5.99 -6.17 -6.62
N ASN A 101 -5.11 -7.18 -6.61
CA ASN A 101 -5.53 -8.53 -6.29
C ASN A 101 -5.86 -8.69 -4.79
N GLN A 102 -6.45 -9.82 -4.40
CA GLN A 102 -6.84 -10.13 -3.02
C GLN A 102 -5.66 -10.29 -2.05
N ALA A 103 -4.43 -10.37 -2.56
CA ALA A 103 -3.22 -10.51 -1.77
C ALA A 103 -2.59 -9.15 -1.38
N ILE A 104 -3.32 -8.05 -1.59
CA ILE A 104 -2.89 -6.69 -1.25
C ILE A 104 -3.93 -6.03 -0.34
N CYS A 105 -3.45 -5.38 0.70
CA CYS A 105 -4.21 -4.41 1.49
C CYS A 105 -3.85 -3.00 1.04
N GLY A 106 -4.83 -2.23 0.56
CA GLY A 106 -4.71 -0.80 0.28
C GLY A 106 -5.10 0.02 1.50
N MET A 107 -4.28 0.98 1.87
CA MET A 107 -4.42 1.87 3.02
C MET A 107 -4.56 3.30 2.52
N ILE A 108 -5.78 3.83 2.58
CA ILE A 108 -6.14 5.17 2.07
C ILE A 108 -6.04 6.15 3.22
N CYS A 109 -5.17 7.14 3.11
CA CYS A 109 -4.99 8.21 4.09
C CYS A 109 -5.84 9.44 3.73
N ARG A 110 -5.94 10.40 4.65
CA ARG A 110 -6.75 11.62 4.46
C ARG A 110 -6.01 12.69 3.66
N SER A 111 -4.67 12.63 3.65
CA SER A 111 -3.82 13.52 2.89
C SER A 111 -2.62 12.80 2.30
N LYS A 112 -1.98 13.41 1.32
CA LYS A 112 -0.74 12.92 0.73
C LYS A 112 0.41 12.92 1.74
N ALA A 113 0.44 13.88 2.66
CA ALA A 113 1.44 13.91 3.72
C ALA A 113 1.29 12.72 4.68
N GLU A 114 0.04 12.40 5.08
CA GLU A 114 -0.25 11.21 5.88
C GLU A 114 0.11 9.92 5.14
N ALA A 115 -0.18 9.82 3.84
CA ALA A 115 0.16 8.64 3.02
C ALA A 115 1.68 8.45 2.93
N ALA A 116 2.43 9.52 2.69
CA ALA A 116 3.88 9.47 2.67
C ALA A 116 4.46 9.09 4.04
N TYR A 117 3.91 9.65 5.12
CA TYR A 117 4.30 9.29 6.48
C TYR A 117 4.07 7.81 6.77
N LEU A 118 2.88 7.27 6.45
CA LEU A 118 2.54 5.87 6.63
C LEU A 118 3.48 4.96 5.82
N TYR A 119 3.72 5.31 4.56
CA TYR A 119 4.61 4.56 3.68
C TYR A 119 5.99 4.37 4.30
N PHE A 120 6.65 5.45 4.72
CA PHE A 120 7.98 5.36 5.33
C PHE A 120 7.96 4.69 6.71
N SER A 121 6.92 4.89 7.51
CA SER A 121 6.77 4.23 8.82
C SER A 121 6.66 2.70 8.67
N LEU A 122 5.92 2.24 7.67
CA LEU A 122 5.77 0.80 7.40
C LEU A 122 7.04 0.20 6.80
N ILE A 123 7.73 0.89 5.88
CA ILE A 123 9.05 0.46 5.37
C ILE A 123 10.04 0.28 6.51
N GLN A 124 10.12 1.25 7.41
CA GLN A 124 11.02 1.16 8.58
C GLN A 124 10.69 -0.05 9.47
N SER A 125 9.43 -0.41 9.58
CA SER A 125 8.94 -1.53 10.39
C SER A 125 8.90 -2.85 9.64
N GLN A 126 9.18 -2.88 8.35
CA GLN A 126 8.98 -4.03 7.46
C GLN A 126 9.70 -5.29 7.94
N ALA A 127 10.95 -5.18 8.37
CA ALA A 127 11.70 -6.34 8.87
C ALA A 127 11.04 -6.99 10.08
N ALA A 128 10.41 -6.21 10.96
CA ALA A 128 9.66 -6.72 12.11
C ALA A 128 8.33 -7.36 11.65
N ILE A 129 7.62 -6.73 10.71
CA ILE A 129 6.36 -7.22 10.14
C ILE A 129 6.59 -8.56 9.43
N SER A 130 7.61 -8.65 8.57
CA SER A 130 7.94 -9.88 7.81
C SER A 130 8.35 -11.04 8.72
N ARG A 131 9.01 -10.77 9.85
CA ARG A 131 9.33 -11.84 10.83
C ARG A 131 8.08 -12.44 11.47
N LEU A 132 7.04 -11.63 11.64
CA LEU A 132 5.77 -12.09 12.20
C LEU A 132 4.98 -12.95 11.19
N SER A 133 5.16 -12.72 9.88
CA SER A 133 4.58 -13.56 8.83
C SER A 133 5.29 -14.92 8.70
N ASN A 134 6.61 -14.95 8.92
CA ASN A 134 7.45 -16.16 8.73
C ASN A 134 7.63 -17.01 9.98
N GLY A 135 7.23 -16.54 11.16
CA GLY A 135 7.50 -17.17 12.45
C GLY A 135 6.33 -17.89 13.13
N GLY A 136 5.15 -17.89 12.53
CA GLY A 136 3.94 -18.52 13.03
C GLY A 136 3.37 -19.55 12.06
N ALA A 137 2.36 -20.31 12.49
CA ALA A 137 1.67 -21.31 11.68
C ALA A 137 0.89 -20.73 10.46
N GLN A 138 1.06 -19.47 10.12
CA GLN A 138 0.46 -18.78 8.98
C GLN A 138 1.55 -18.02 8.22
N ASP A 139 1.90 -18.49 7.04
CA ASP A 139 2.81 -17.82 6.09
C ASP A 139 2.20 -16.56 5.45
N ASN A 140 1.12 -16.02 6.00
CA ASN A 140 0.33 -14.94 5.41
C ASN A 140 -0.09 -13.89 6.43
N LEU A 141 -0.01 -12.63 6.06
CA LEU A 141 -0.60 -11.53 6.81
C LEU A 141 -2.09 -11.42 6.49
N SER A 142 -2.93 -11.31 7.51
CA SER A 142 -4.34 -10.99 7.28
C SER A 142 -4.56 -9.48 7.22
N LYS A 143 -5.64 -9.04 6.56
CA LYS A 143 -6.05 -7.63 6.63
C LYS A 143 -6.21 -7.16 8.07
N ASN A 144 -6.80 -7.99 8.94
CA ASN A 144 -6.96 -7.68 10.36
C ASN A 144 -5.60 -7.49 11.06
N PHE A 145 -4.58 -8.25 10.70
CA PHE A 145 -3.23 -8.03 11.22
C PHE A 145 -2.70 -6.65 10.81
N ILE A 146 -2.83 -6.29 9.52
CA ILE A 146 -2.39 -4.99 8.98
C ILE A 146 -3.14 -3.85 9.67
N ASP A 147 -4.46 -3.95 9.78
CA ASP A 147 -5.31 -2.97 10.45
C ASP A 147 -4.87 -2.68 11.90
N ASN A 148 -4.31 -3.68 12.58
CA ASN A 148 -3.84 -3.60 13.98
C ASN A 148 -2.34 -3.32 14.14
N ILE A 149 -1.57 -3.14 13.06
CA ILE A 149 -0.17 -2.70 13.16
C ILE A 149 -0.16 -1.34 13.86
N LYS A 150 0.65 -1.25 14.92
CA LYS A 150 0.82 -0.02 15.69
C LYS A 150 1.91 0.84 15.08
N ILE A 151 1.59 2.10 14.89
CA ILE A 151 2.50 3.14 14.41
C ILE A 151 2.53 4.30 15.41
N VAL A 152 3.67 4.97 15.51
CA VAL A 152 3.79 6.23 16.24
C VAL A 152 3.30 7.35 15.35
N VAL A 153 2.39 8.18 15.83
CA VAL A 153 1.76 9.25 15.06
C VAL A 153 2.03 10.59 15.72
N PRO A 154 2.87 11.42 15.12
CA PRO A 154 3.07 12.80 15.56
C PRO A 154 1.84 13.68 15.26
N PRO A 155 1.78 14.89 15.79
CA PRO A 155 0.77 15.86 15.40
C PRO A 155 0.75 16.13 13.90
N SER A 156 -0.43 16.41 13.33
CA SER A 156 -0.59 16.62 11.88
C SER A 156 0.33 17.71 11.33
N GLU A 157 0.52 18.80 12.07
CA GLU A 157 1.44 19.87 11.68
C GLU A 157 2.91 19.41 11.60
N PHE A 158 3.28 18.43 12.41
CA PHE A 158 4.62 17.84 12.36
C PHE A 158 4.75 16.95 11.13
N ILE A 159 3.74 16.14 10.80
CA ILE A 159 3.71 15.31 9.58
C ILE A 159 3.87 16.21 8.34
N GLU A 160 3.15 17.32 8.27
CA GLU A 160 3.27 18.29 7.16
C GLU A 160 4.67 18.90 7.07
N LYS A 161 5.26 19.28 8.21
CA LYS A 161 6.61 19.85 8.27
C LYS A 161 7.72 18.87 7.86
N LEU A 162 7.53 17.58 8.04
CA LEU A 162 8.49 16.55 7.58
C LEU A 162 8.64 16.55 6.05
N ASN A 163 7.65 17.07 5.33
CA ASN A 163 7.65 17.18 3.87
C ASN A 163 7.97 15.86 3.13
N LEU A 164 7.59 14.72 3.70
CA LEU A 164 7.84 13.40 3.11
C LEU A 164 7.12 13.20 1.77
N ALA A 165 6.04 13.93 1.55
CA ALA A 165 5.34 13.96 0.26
C ALA A 165 6.24 14.42 -0.88
N ALA A 166 7.13 15.38 -0.66
CA ALA A 166 8.10 15.83 -1.66
C ALA A 166 9.13 14.72 -1.99
N ILE A 167 9.51 13.91 -1.00
CA ILE A 167 10.40 12.76 -1.24
C ILE A 167 9.69 11.73 -2.12
N VAL A 168 8.42 11.39 -1.83
CA VAL A 168 7.62 10.50 -2.67
C VAL A 168 7.45 11.06 -4.09
N GLU A 169 7.27 12.37 -4.25
CA GLU A 169 7.24 13.03 -5.57
C GLU A 169 8.54 12.83 -6.32
N GLN A 170 9.68 13.05 -5.67
CA GLN A 170 10.98 12.84 -6.30
C GLN A 170 11.21 11.37 -6.66
N MET A 171 10.83 10.42 -5.78
CA MET A 171 10.86 9.00 -6.09
C MET A 171 9.99 8.68 -7.31
N THR A 172 8.81 9.28 -7.41
CA THR A 172 7.90 9.12 -8.54
C THR A 172 8.51 9.61 -9.85
N LEU A 173 9.18 10.77 -9.83
CA LEU A 173 9.89 11.31 -11.00
C LEU A 173 11.04 10.41 -11.42
N ASN A 174 11.85 9.97 -10.47
CA ASN A 174 12.97 9.07 -10.74
C ASN A 174 12.49 7.74 -11.36
N THR A 175 11.40 7.17 -10.83
CA THR A 175 10.80 5.94 -11.38
C THR A 175 10.33 6.15 -12.82
N LYS A 176 9.72 7.30 -13.13
CA LYS A 176 9.31 7.64 -14.51
C LYS A 176 10.52 7.75 -15.46
N GLU A 177 11.59 8.39 -15.03
CA GLU A 177 12.80 8.51 -15.83
C GLU A 177 13.42 7.13 -16.12
N ILE A 178 13.48 6.24 -15.13
CA ILE A 178 13.98 4.87 -15.32
C ILE A 178 13.12 4.14 -16.35
N THR A 179 11.79 4.17 -16.21
CA THR A 179 10.87 3.51 -17.17
C THR A 179 10.99 4.04 -18.60
N LEU A 180 11.42 5.29 -18.80
CA LEU A 180 11.64 5.86 -20.13
C LEU A 180 12.98 5.46 -20.77
N LEU A 181 13.91 4.93 -19.97
CA LEU A 181 15.26 4.53 -20.42
C LEU A 181 15.36 3.02 -20.71
N GLU A 182 14.34 2.23 -20.29
CA GLU A 182 14.20 0.80 -20.56
C GLU A 182 13.39 0.55 -21.85
#